data_6221e491459ab0cfc03649ea504d6d92
#
_entry.id   6221e491459ab0cfc03649ea504d6d92
#
_cell.length_a   1.000
_cell.length_b   1.000
_cell.length_c   1.000
_cell.angle_alpha   90.00
_cell.angle_beta   90.00
_cell.angle_gamma   90.00
#
_symmetry.space_group_name_H-M   'P 1'
#
loop_
_entity.id
_entity.type
_entity.pdbx_description
1 polymer ?
#
loop_
_entity_poly.entity_id
_entity_poly.type
_entity_poly.pdbx_seq_one_letter_code
_entity_poly.pdbx_strand_id
1 'polypeptide(L)'
;KYHLRYFVAFGTLLGTVRHKGFIPWDDDIDVGMPREDYERFLQIAQKECGEEYFLQTVDTDPEYHLYFAKLRMNRTRFVENSLQKSGSITGFYIDIFPYDEISDDEAEMEKQLNRAVRWGMILSIYKVKEPQIGQYGPAKDFVMRSIWHILHGGMHLCGISAGMVWKKCNQAFMKKPEKGSSRITTFAADAKKWIIEKKEIEQLVDVPFENITVKIPCGYDAILT
;
A
#
# COMPACT_ATOMS: atom_id res chain seq x y z
N LYS A 1 12.46 20.11 -2.23
CA LYS A 1 13.57 20.01 -1.27
C LYS A 1 14.36 18.71 -1.48
N TYR A 2 13.72 17.56 -1.61
CA TYR A 2 14.36 16.23 -1.63
C TYR A 2 14.37 15.54 -3.01
N HIS A 3 13.74 16.16 -4.03
CA HIS A 3 13.66 15.64 -5.40
C HIS A 3 13.16 14.18 -5.49
N LEU A 4 12.13 13.84 -4.68
CA LEU A 4 11.48 12.56 -4.75
C LEU A 4 10.47 12.54 -5.89
N ARG A 5 10.45 11.46 -6.66
CA ARG A 5 9.41 11.22 -7.67
C ARG A 5 8.18 10.67 -6.98
N TYR A 6 7.04 11.28 -7.23
CA TYR A 6 5.73 10.82 -6.78
C TYR A 6 4.67 11.22 -7.81
N PHE A 7 3.59 10.51 -7.83
CA PHE A 7 2.43 10.82 -8.65
C PHE A 7 1.16 10.43 -7.91
N VAL A 8 0.04 11.10 -8.18
CA VAL A 8 -1.25 10.64 -7.65
C VAL A 8 -1.69 9.38 -8.39
N ALA A 9 -2.30 8.44 -7.67
CA ALA A 9 -2.63 7.11 -8.16
C ALA A 9 -4.13 6.82 -8.01
N PHE A 10 -4.60 5.72 -8.54
CA PHE A 10 -5.94 5.14 -8.37
C PHE A 10 -7.09 6.13 -8.55
N GLY A 11 -8.00 6.22 -7.57
CA GLY A 11 -9.13 7.15 -7.55
C GLY A 11 -8.70 8.60 -7.63
N THR A 12 -7.64 8.96 -6.93
CA THR A 12 -7.09 10.33 -6.97
C THR A 12 -6.60 10.74 -8.37
N LEU A 13 -5.93 9.82 -9.10
CA LEU A 13 -5.55 10.09 -10.49
C LEU A 13 -6.76 10.28 -11.39
N LEU A 14 -7.76 9.41 -11.27
CA LEU A 14 -9.00 9.50 -12.04
C LEU A 14 -9.77 10.80 -11.74
N GLY A 15 -9.86 11.15 -10.46
CA GLY A 15 -10.47 12.42 -10.01
C GLY A 15 -9.72 13.63 -10.55
N THR A 16 -8.40 13.63 -10.50
CA THR A 16 -7.55 14.68 -11.04
C THR A 16 -7.85 14.94 -12.52
N VAL A 17 -7.91 13.87 -13.33
CA VAL A 17 -8.13 13.98 -14.78
C VAL A 17 -9.55 14.41 -15.11
N ARG A 18 -10.56 13.85 -14.45
CA ARG A 18 -11.97 14.06 -14.78
C ARG A 18 -12.60 15.27 -14.11
N HIS A 19 -12.25 15.52 -12.85
CA HIS A 19 -12.89 16.53 -11.99
C HIS A 19 -11.96 17.69 -11.64
N LYS A 20 -10.67 17.58 -11.89
CA LYS A 20 -9.62 18.48 -11.38
C LYS A 20 -9.61 18.57 -9.86
N GLY A 21 -9.99 17.48 -9.19
CA GLY A 21 -10.17 17.34 -7.76
C GLY A 21 -10.65 15.95 -7.39
N PHE A 22 -11.29 15.81 -6.25
CA PHE A 22 -11.84 14.54 -5.80
C PHE A 22 -12.96 14.03 -6.70
N ILE A 23 -13.09 12.72 -6.82
CA ILE A 23 -14.35 12.10 -7.22
C ILE A 23 -15.34 12.39 -6.10
N PRO A 24 -16.61 12.81 -6.37
CA PRO A 24 -17.54 13.32 -5.33
C PRO A 24 -17.83 12.38 -4.14
N TRP A 25 -17.54 11.10 -4.28
CA TRP A 25 -17.72 10.06 -3.23
C TRP A 25 -16.41 9.41 -2.78
N ASP A 26 -15.28 9.96 -3.18
CA ASP A 26 -13.95 9.52 -2.79
C ASP A 26 -13.48 10.32 -1.57
N ASP A 27 -12.91 9.65 -0.58
CA ASP A 27 -12.61 10.23 0.73
C ASP A 27 -11.12 10.12 1.11
N ASP A 28 -10.27 9.66 0.18
CA ASP A 28 -8.83 9.51 0.40
C ASP A 28 -7.98 10.12 -0.73
N ILE A 29 -6.69 10.19 -0.48
CA ILE A 29 -5.67 10.60 -1.44
C ILE A 29 -4.63 9.50 -1.54
N ASP A 30 -4.46 9.00 -2.75
CA ASP A 30 -3.50 7.97 -3.08
C ASP A 30 -2.30 8.53 -3.83
N VAL A 31 -1.10 8.24 -3.34
CA VAL A 31 0.17 8.64 -3.94
C VAL A 31 1.00 7.40 -4.25
N GLY A 32 1.44 7.27 -5.50
CA GLY A 32 2.40 6.26 -5.92
C GLY A 32 3.82 6.81 -5.94
N MET A 33 4.77 5.99 -5.52
CA MET A 33 6.20 6.30 -5.60
C MET A 33 6.98 5.10 -6.13
N PRO A 34 7.95 5.27 -7.06
CA PRO A 34 8.92 4.23 -7.34
C PRO A 34 9.59 3.76 -6.05
N ARG A 35 9.86 2.46 -5.91
CA ARG A 35 10.39 1.86 -4.67
C ARG A 35 11.57 2.61 -4.08
N GLU A 36 12.52 3.02 -4.89
CA GLU A 36 13.70 3.76 -4.43
C GLU A 36 13.35 5.11 -3.78
N ASP A 37 12.43 5.86 -4.40
CA ASP A 37 11.96 7.14 -3.86
C ASP A 37 11.08 6.93 -2.63
N TYR A 38 10.29 5.86 -2.58
CA TYR A 38 9.50 5.47 -1.42
C TYR A 38 10.38 5.18 -0.19
N GLU A 39 11.42 4.36 -0.34
CA GLU A 39 12.34 4.07 0.77
C GLU A 39 13.05 5.35 1.28
N ARG A 40 13.46 6.23 0.37
CA ARG A 40 14.02 7.54 0.74
C ARG A 40 12.98 8.42 1.44
N PHE A 41 11.74 8.41 0.96
CA PHE A 41 10.63 9.13 1.60
C PHE A 41 10.43 8.68 3.04
N LEU A 42 10.38 7.37 3.32
CA LEU A 42 10.20 6.86 4.68
C LEU A 42 11.27 7.40 5.64
N GLN A 43 12.53 7.42 5.21
CA GLN A 43 13.64 7.93 6.04
C GLN A 43 13.55 9.44 6.29
N ILE A 44 13.10 10.20 5.30
CA ILE A 44 12.97 11.66 5.37
C ILE A 44 11.73 12.03 6.21
N ALA A 45 10.59 11.43 5.89
CA ALA A 45 9.32 11.76 6.51
C ALA A 45 9.35 11.52 8.02
N GLN A 46 9.95 10.42 8.47
CA GLN A 46 10.08 10.14 9.91
C GLN A 46 10.81 11.26 10.69
N LYS A 47 11.72 11.97 10.04
CA LYS A 47 12.48 13.08 10.65
C LYS A 47 11.78 14.44 10.49
N GLU A 48 11.02 14.62 9.40
CA GLU A 48 10.46 15.91 8.99
C GLU A 48 8.97 16.07 9.36
N CYS A 49 8.28 14.99 9.75
CA CYS A 49 6.85 15.04 10.10
C CYS A 49 6.52 15.96 11.27
N GLY A 50 7.48 16.23 12.16
CA GLY A 50 7.28 17.09 13.33
C GLY A 50 6.14 16.62 14.23
N GLU A 51 5.46 17.57 14.89
CA GLU A 51 4.32 17.28 15.76
C GLU A 51 2.96 17.25 15.02
N GLU A 52 2.92 17.72 13.79
CA GLU A 52 1.67 17.83 13.01
C GLU A 52 1.30 16.54 12.30
N TYR A 53 2.29 15.74 11.91
CA TYR A 53 2.08 14.54 11.14
C TYR A 53 2.73 13.33 11.78
N PHE A 54 2.19 12.15 11.48
CA PHE A 54 2.71 10.86 11.89
C PHE A 54 2.87 9.96 10.66
N LEU A 55 4.09 9.49 10.43
CA LEU A 55 4.36 8.49 9.41
C LEU A 55 3.99 7.10 9.95
N GLN A 56 2.86 6.57 9.52
CA GLN A 56 2.38 5.25 9.91
C GLN A 56 2.88 4.18 8.93
N THR A 57 3.60 3.22 9.47
CA THR A 57 4.12 2.04 8.78
C THR A 57 4.05 0.84 9.72
N VAL A 58 4.37 -0.35 9.21
CA VAL A 58 4.49 -1.56 10.05
C VAL A 58 5.54 -1.43 11.15
N ASP A 59 6.54 -0.54 10.97
CA ASP A 59 7.62 -0.32 11.92
C ASP A 59 7.28 0.74 12.97
N THR A 60 6.43 1.72 12.65
CA THR A 60 6.09 2.85 13.52
C THR A 60 4.78 2.64 14.30
N ASP A 61 3.89 1.78 13.81
CA ASP A 61 2.64 1.40 14.48
C ASP A 61 2.56 -0.13 14.58
N PRO A 62 2.67 -0.69 15.80
CA PRO A 62 2.63 -2.14 16.01
C PRO A 62 1.36 -2.83 15.51
N GLU A 63 0.23 -2.13 15.50
CA GLU A 63 -1.06 -2.65 15.06
C GLU A 63 -1.32 -2.47 13.56
N TYR A 64 -0.45 -1.72 12.88
CA TYR A 64 -0.58 -1.48 11.45
C TYR A 64 -0.14 -2.71 10.64
N HIS A 65 -0.98 -3.15 9.70
CA HIS A 65 -0.76 -4.39 8.93
C HIS A 65 -0.74 -4.20 7.41
N LEU A 66 -0.93 -2.96 6.95
CA LEU A 66 -0.87 -2.66 5.52
C LEU A 66 0.60 -2.51 5.08
N TYR A 67 0.87 -2.79 3.81
CA TYR A 67 2.26 -2.80 3.29
C TYR A 67 2.63 -1.54 2.51
N PHE A 68 1.91 -0.47 2.76
CA PHE A 68 2.20 0.88 2.29
C PHE A 68 2.20 1.85 3.47
N ALA A 69 2.74 3.02 3.29
CA ALA A 69 2.76 4.02 4.36
C ALA A 69 1.50 4.89 4.31
N LYS A 70 1.10 5.39 5.48
CA LYS A 70 0.14 6.49 5.60
C LYS A 70 0.84 7.68 6.25
N LEU A 71 0.66 8.85 5.69
CA LEU A 71 1.01 10.10 6.35
C LEU A 71 -0.26 10.63 7.04
N ARG A 72 -0.33 10.52 8.35
CA ARG A 72 -1.51 10.91 9.13
C ARG A 72 -1.35 12.29 9.75
N MET A 73 -2.44 13.04 9.76
CA MET A 73 -2.52 14.32 10.47
C MET A 73 -2.86 14.06 11.93
N ASN A 74 -1.92 14.43 12.83
CA ASN A 74 -2.10 14.29 14.26
C ASN A 74 -3.25 15.16 14.78
N ARG A 75 -3.83 14.79 15.93
CA ARG A 75 -4.95 15.49 16.57
C ARG A 75 -6.24 15.54 15.73
N THR A 76 -6.34 14.71 14.69
CA THR A 76 -7.57 14.50 13.93
C THR A 76 -8.12 13.10 14.17
N ARG A 77 -9.36 12.84 13.79
CA ARG A 77 -9.99 11.52 13.92
C ARG A 77 -10.68 11.14 12.63
N PHE A 78 -10.16 10.11 12.00
CA PHE A 78 -10.79 9.42 10.87
C PHE A 78 -10.55 7.92 11.05
N VAL A 79 -11.62 7.14 11.16
CA VAL A 79 -11.54 5.71 11.49
C VAL A 79 -11.98 4.91 10.28
N GLU A 80 -11.04 4.29 9.63
CA GLU A 80 -11.27 3.40 8.51
C GLU A 80 -11.90 2.08 8.99
N ASN A 81 -12.87 1.55 8.25
CA ASN A 81 -13.52 0.29 8.60
C ASN A 81 -12.53 -0.88 8.75
N SER A 82 -11.48 -0.90 7.91
CA SER A 82 -10.40 -1.90 7.93
C SER A 82 -9.58 -1.88 9.22
N LEU A 83 -9.43 -0.71 9.84
CA LEU A 83 -8.61 -0.48 11.04
C LEU A 83 -9.44 -0.32 12.33
N GLN A 84 -10.78 -0.30 12.23
CA GLN A 84 -11.66 0.00 13.37
C GLN A 84 -11.43 -0.87 14.60
N LYS A 85 -11.03 -2.15 14.42
CA LYS A 85 -10.79 -3.12 15.49
C LYS A 85 -9.32 -3.43 15.73
N SER A 86 -8.41 -2.76 15.03
CA SER A 86 -6.98 -3.08 15.12
C SER A 86 -6.27 -2.41 16.29
N GLY A 87 -6.79 -1.30 16.81
CA GLY A 87 -6.08 -0.44 17.77
C GLY A 87 -5.06 0.49 17.11
N SER A 88 -4.93 0.45 15.80
CA SER A 88 -4.05 1.32 15.01
C SER A 88 -4.33 2.81 15.22
N ILE A 89 -3.31 3.63 15.04
CA ILE A 89 -3.40 5.08 15.06
C ILE A 89 -4.36 5.55 13.96
N THR A 90 -5.26 6.45 14.30
CA THR A 90 -6.28 7.02 13.41
C THR A 90 -6.01 8.50 13.14
N GLY A 91 -6.67 9.08 12.14
CA GLY A 91 -6.55 10.49 11.75
C GLY A 91 -6.71 10.64 10.25
N PHE A 92 -6.94 11.85 9.74
CA PHE A 92 -6.88 12.11 8.30
C PHE A 92 -5.54 11.67 7.75
N TYR A 93 -5.52 11.17 6.52
CA TYR A 93 -4.32 10.53 5.96
C TYR A 93 -4.20 10.73 4.45
N ILE A 94 -2.98 10.50 3.99
CA ILE A 94 -2.62 10.29 2.59
C ILE A 94 -1.98 8.91 2.51
N ASP A 95 -2.44 8.09 1.58
CA ASP A 95 -1.88 6.77 1.31
C ASP A 95 -0.71 6.87 0.34
N ILE A 96 0.40 6.20 0.68
CA ILE A 96 1.64 6.27 -0.10
C ILE A 96 2.08 4.87 -0.46
N PHE A 97 1.91 4.53 -1.73
CA PHE A 97 2.12 3.19 -2.28
C PHE A 97 3.49 3.05 -2.92
N PRO A 98 4.28 2.04 -2.53
CA PRO A 98 5.48 1.68 -3.28
C PRO A 98 5.14 0.99 -4.59
N TYR A 99 5.81 1.36 -5.68
CA TYR A 99 5.75 0.68 -6.95
C TYR A 99 7.05 -0.09 -7.18
N ASP A 100 6.90 -1.41 -7.34
CA ASP A 100 7.98 -2.38 -7.51
C ASP A 100 8.02 -2.93 -8.93
N GLU A 101 9.20 -3.41 -9.35
CA GLU A 101 9.34 -4.07 -10.65
C GLU A 101 8.60 -5.40 -10.69
N ILE A 102 7.85 -5.62 -11.76
CA ILE A 102 7.15 -6.88 -12.02
C ILE A 102 7.58 -7.43 -13.38
N SER A 103 7.80 -8.75 -13.48
CA SER A 103 8.35 -9.38 -14.67
C SER A 103 7.50 -9.17 -15.93
N ASP A 104 8.16 -9.01 -17.07
CA ASP A 104 7.54 -9.02 -18.38
C ASP A 104 7.18 -10.45 -18.83
N ASP A 105 7.83 -11.48 -18.23
CA ASP A 105 7.49 -12.88 -18.44
C ASP A 105 6.29 -13.28 -17.57
N GLU A 106 5.23 -13.77 -18.20
CA GLU A 106 3.96 -14.13 -17.56
C GLU A 106 4.13 -15.15 -16.43
N ALA A 107 4.97 -16.18 -16.62
CA ALA A 107 5.16 -17.24 -15.63
C ALA A 107 5.95 -16.74 -14.43
N GLU A 108 6.91 -15.86 -14.62
CA GLU A 108 7.64 -15.21 -13.53
C GLU A 108 6.77 -14.19 -12.81
N MET A 109 5.98 -13.40 -13.54
CA MET A 109 5.01 -12.47 -13.01
C MET A 109 4.01 -13.16 -12.06
N GLU A 110 3.40 -14.26 -12.50
CA GLU A 110 2.49 -15.06 -11.67
C GLU A 110 3.16 -15.56 -10.39
N LYS A 111 4.43 -15.96 -10.46
CA LYS A 111 5.22 -16.36 -9.27
C LYS A 111 5.46 -15.18 -8.33
N GLN A 112 5.72 -13.98 -8.87
CA GLN A 112 5.87 -12.76 -8.06
C GLN A 112 4.56 -12.40 -7.36
N LEU A 113 3.44 -12.36 -8.09
CA LEU A 113 2.11 -12.09 -7.55
C LEU A 113 1.73 -13.08 -6.45
N ASN A 114 1.87 -14.38 -6.71
CA ASN A 114 1.55 -15.42 -5.74
C ASN A 114 2.44 -15.34 -4.49
N ARG A 115 3.72 -14.98 -4.65
CA ARG A 115 4.62 -14.78 -3.53
C ARG A 115 4.20 -13.57 -2.69
N ALA A 116 3.86 -12.45 -3.32
CA ALA A 116 3.41 -11.25 -2.64
C ALA A 116 2.11 -11.50 -1.87
N VAL A 117 1.10 -12.09 -2.50
CA VAL A 117 -0.17 -12.47 -1.85
C VAL A 117 0.07 -13.37 -0.64
N ARG A 118 0.93 -14.39 -0.78
CA ARG A 118 1.25 -15.31 0.32
C ARG A 118 1.87 -14.60 1.51
N TRP A 119 2.89 -13.78 1.29
CA TRP A 119 3.56 -13.07 2.38
C TRP A 119 2.68 -11.98 2.97
N GLY A 120 1.88 -11.28 2.15
CA GLY A 120 0.88 -10.34 2.63
C GLY A 120 -0.17 -11.01 3.53
N MET A 121 -0.66 -12.18 3.15
CA MET A 121 -1.59 -12.96 3.98
C MET A 121 -0.94 -13.39 5.30
N ILE A 122 0.32 -13.85 5.29
CA ILE A 122 1.06 -14.22 6.51
C ILE A 122 1.20 -13.00 7.43
N LEU A 123 1.53 -11.82 6.90
CA LEU A 123 1.61 -10.59 7.68
C LEU A 123 0.24 -10.21 8.27
N SER A 124 -0.82 -10.29 7.48
CA SER A 124 -2.18 -10.02 7.95
C SER A 124 -2.59 -10.98 9.06
N ILE A 125 -2.35 -12.29 8.91
CA ILE A 125 -2.64 -13.30 9.95
C ILE A 125 -1.84 -13.00 11.23
N TYR A 126 -0.60 -12.59 11.09
CA TYR A 126 0.25 -12.26 12.24
C TYR A 126 -0.24 -11.01 12.99
N LYS A 127 -0.61 -9.96 12.27
CA LYS A 127 -0.95 -8.65 12.83
C LYS A 127 -2.42 -8.54 13.26
N VAL A 128 -3.35 -9.11 12.47
CA VAL A 128 -4.79 -8.92 12.67
C VAL A 128 -5.36 -10.02 13.57
N LYS A 129 -5.69 -9.67 14.80
CA LYS A 129 -6.32 -10.59 15.74
C LYS A 129 -7.75 -10.96 15.33
N GLU A 130 -8.56 -9.99 14.91
CA GLU A 130 -9.95 -10.16 14.55
C GLU A 130 -10.17 -9.94 13.04
N PRO A 131 -10.12 -11.00 12.21
CA PRO A 131 -10.28 -10.86 10.77
C PRO A 131 -11.68 -10.44 10.37
N GLN A 132 -11.78 -9.58 9.37
CA GLN A 132 -13.06 -9.21 8.77
C GLN A 132 -13.51 -10.31 7.78
N ILE A 133 -14.10 -11.36 8.31
CA ILE A 133 -14.68 -12.47 7.55
C ILE A 133 -16.19 -12.44 7.76
N GLY A 134 -16.98 -12.48 6.70
CA GLY A 134 -18.44 -12.39 6.82
C GLY A 134 -19.17 -12.43 5.48
N GLN A 135 -18.57 -13.05 4.45
CA GLN A 135 -19.13 -13.05 3.09
C GLN A 135 -19.53 -14.43 2.56
N TYR A 136 -19.20 -15.51 3.27
CA TYR A 136 -19.32 -16.87 2.75
C TYR A 136 -20.40 -17.71 3.45
N GLY A 137 -21.09 -17.11 4.42
CA GLY A 137 -22.13 -17.73 5.24
C GLY A 137 -21.62 -18.29 6.58
N PRO A 138 -22.52 -18.45 7.58
CA PRO A 138 -22.15 -18.65 8.99
C PRO A 138 -21.17 -19.80 9.24
N ALA A 139 -21.37 -20.94 8.60
CA ALA A 139 -20.52 -22.12 8.82
C ALA A 139 -19.11 -21.94 8.25
N LYS A 140 -19.00 -21.42 7.02
CA LYS A 140 -17.69 -21.15 6.41
C LYS A 140 -16.95 -20.04 7.15
N ASP A 141 -17.64 -18.96 7.51
CA ASP A 141 -17.07 -17.84 8.24
C ASP A 141 -16.54 -18.29 9.61
N PHE A 142 -17.27 -19.19 10.32
CA PHE A 142 -16.81 -19.77 11.57
C PHE A 142 -15.52 -20.59 11.39
N VAL A 143 -15.48 -21.47 10.39
CA VAL A 143 -14.28 -22.28 10.10
C VAL A 143 -13.08 -21.39 9.75
N MET A 144 -13.28 -20.41 8.89
CA MET A 144 -12.21 -19.48 8.48
C MET A 144 -11.69 -18.66 9.66
N ARG A 145 -12.56 -18.15 10.53
CA ARG A 145 -12.15 -17.45 11.76
C ARG A 145 -11.38 -18.39 12.69
N SER A 146 -11.83 -19.61 12.87
CA SER A 146 -11.16 -20.60 13.74
C SER A 146 -9.74 -20.90 13.24
N ILE A 147 -9.58 -21.14 11.92
CA ILE A 147 -8.27 -21.35 11.30
C ILE A 147 -7.38 -20.11 11.49
N TRP A 148 -7.92 -18.90 11.26
CA TRP A 148 -7.19 -17.65 11.47
C TRP A 148 -6.65 -17.54 12.89
N HIS A 149 -7.49 -17.74 13.91
CA HIS A 149 -7.07 -17.65 15.33
C HIS A 149 -6.02 -18.70 15.70
N ILE A 150 -6.15 -19.94 15.18
CA ILE A 150 -5.16 -20.99 15.41
C ILE A 150 -3.81 -20.59 14.80
N LEU A 151 -3.78 -20.09 13.57
CA LEU A 151 -2.56 -19.65 12.90
C LEU A 151 -1.96 -18.42 13.60
N HIS A 152 -2.78 -17.42 13.91
CA HIS A 152 -2.36 -16.22 14.65
C HIS A 152 -1.73 -16.61 16.00
N GLY A 153 -2.44 -17.37 16.83
CA GLY A 153 -1.94 -17.82 18.13
C GLY A 153 -0.71 -18.71 18.01
N GLY A 154 -0.68 -19.62 17.05
CA GLY A 154 0.46 -20.50 16.80
C GLY A 154 1.74 -19.73 16.43
N MET A 155 1.62 -18.71 15.57
CA MET A 155 2.78 -17.87 15.19
C MET A 155 3.36 -17.13 16.40
N HIS A 156 2.52 -16.59 17.28
CA HIS A 156 2.95 -15.92 18.50
C HIS A 156 3.58 -16.89 19.51
N LEU A 157 3.00 -18.08 19.69
CA LEU A 157 3.53 -19.11 20.59
C LEU A 157 4.89 -19.65 20.11
N CYS A 158 5.11 -19.75 18.80
CA CYS A 158 6.39 -20.17 18.22
C CYS A 158 7.49 -19.10 18.31
N GLY A 159 7.23 -17.95 18.91
CA GLY A 159 8.20 -16.86 19.05
C GLY A 159 8.58 -16.16 17.74
N ILE A 160 7.71 -16.28 16.71
CA ILE A 160 7.89 -15.54 15.45
C ILE A 160 7.69 -14.06 15.76
N SER A 161 8.67 -13.23 15.41
CA SER A 161 8.57 -11.78 15.65
C SER A 161 7.94 -11.05 14.46
N ALA A 162 7.24 -9.93 14.74
CA ALA A 162 6.68 -9.04 13.71
C ALA A 162 7.75 -8.61 12.69
N GLY A 163 8.93 -8.24 13.17
CA GLY A 163 10.04 -7.84 12.31
C GLY A 163 10.52 -8.94 11.36
N MET A 164 10.50 -10.23 11.81
CA MET A 164 10.84 -11.35 10.93
C MET A 164 9.81 -11.52 9.81
N VAL A 165 8.52 -11.46 10.13
CA VAL A 165 7.44 -11.58 9.14
C VAL A 165 7.50 -10.40 8.17
N TRP A 166 7.62 -9.18 8.68
CA TRP A 166 7.73 -7.97 7.88
C TRP A 166 8.94 -8.01 6.93
N LYS A 167 10.11 -8.37 7.44
CA LYS A 167 11.32 -8.49 6.63
C LYS A 167 11.13 -9.44 5.44
N LYS A 168 10.49 -10.61 5.68
CA LYS A 168 10.21 -11.59 4.62
C LYS A 168 9.17 -11.08 3.63
N CYS A 169 8.12 -10.40 4.12
CA CYS A 169 7.11 -9.77 3.30
C CYS A 169 7.74 -8.71 2.37
N ASN A 170 8.52 -7.80 2.93
CA ASN A 170 9.20 -6.74 2.19
C ASN A 170 10.20 -7.30 1.15
N GLN A 171 10.99 -8.31 1.54
CA GLN A 171 11.87 -9.02 0.60
C GLN A 171 11.10 -9.68 -0.56
N ALA A 172 9.89 -10.17 -0.29
CA ALA A 172 9.05 -10.77 -1.34
C ALA A 172 8.56 -9.74 -2.36
N PHE A 173 8.20 -8.54 -1.90
CA PHE A 173 7.76 -7.43 -2.75
C PHE A 173 8.90 -6.82 -3.55
N MET A 174 10.03 -6.56 -2.90
CA MET A 174 11.21 -5.92 -3.52
C MET A 174 12.03 -6.86 -4.40
N LYS A 175 11.67 -8.14 -4.50
CA LYS A 175 12.43 -9.09 -5.33
C LYS A 175 12.29 -8.75 -6.81
N LYS A 176 13.35 -8.20 -7.39
CA LYS A 176 13.38 -7.84 -8.80
C LYS A 176 13.28 -9.07 -9.71
N PRO A 177 12.71 -8.92 -10.93
CA PRO A 177 12.74 -9.93 -11.98
C PRO A 177 14.19 -10.29 -12.39
N GLU A 178 14.41 -11.55 -12.77
CA GLU A 178 15.76 -12.03 -13.15
C GLU A 178 16.28 -11.38 -14.44
N LYS A 179 15.41 -11.11 -15.39
CA LYS A 179 15.75 -10.52 -16.71
C LYS A 179 15.52 -9.02 -16.81
N GLY A 180 15.27 -8.35 -15.66
CA GLY A 180 14.80 -6.96 -15.69
C GLY A 180 13.32 -6.89 -16.06
N SER A 181 12.79 -5.68 -16.17
CA SER A 181 11.37 -5.46 -16.48
C SER A 181 11.14 -4.07 -17.05
N SER A 182 10.21 -3.96 -17.98
CA SER A 182 9.65 -2.69 -18.46
C SER A 182 8.46 -2.23 -17.59
N ARG A 183 7.95 -3.08 -16.68
CA ARG A 183 6.72 -2.88 -15.93
C ARG A 183 6.96 -2.74 -14.43
N ILE A 184 6.05 -2.02 -13.79
CA ILE A 184 5.97 -1.88 -12.34
C ILE A 184 4.53 -2.08 -11.86
N THR A 185 4.37 -2.42 -10.59
CA THR A 185 3.08 -2.50 -9.92
C THR A 185 3.21 -2.21 -8.44
N THR A 186 2.10 -1.97 -7.77
CA THR A 186 2.08 -2.00 -6.30
C THR A 186 1.50 -3.32 -5.80
N PHE A 187 2.26 -4.03 -4.95
CA PHE A 187 1.79 -5.25 -4.31
C PHE A 187 0.87 -4.98 -3.10
N ALA A 188 0.67 -3.72 -2.77
CA ALA A 188 -0.18 -3.30 -1.64
C ALA A 188 -1.67 -3.23 -1.99
N ALA A 189 -2.01 -3.35 -3.28
CA ALA A 189 -3.38 -3.39 -3.80
C ALA A 189 -3.56 -4.64 -4.68
N ASP A 190 -4.59 -4.68 -5.52
CA ASP A 190 -4.75 -5.72 -6.55
C ASP A 190 -3.67 -5.54 -7.64
N ALA A 191 -2.48 -6.07 -7.36
CA ALA A 191 -1.28 -5.83 -8.13
C ALA A 191 -1.44 -6.12 -9.63
N LYS A 192 -2.31 -7.08 -10.00
CA LYS A 192 -2.53 -7.44 -11.40
C LYS A 192 -3.28 -6.35 -12.19
N LYS A 193 -4.13 -5.59 -11.52
CA LYS A 193 -4.87 -4.48 -12.12
C LYS A 193 -4.04 -3.20 -12.26
N TRP A 194 -2.98 -3.08 -11.48
CA TRP A 194 -2.18 -1.87 -11.40
C TRP A 194 -0.79 -2.03 -11.99
N ILE A 195 -0.64 -2.96 -12.93
CA ILE A 195 0.58 -3.09 -13.72
C ILE A 195 0.62 -1.95 -14.74
N ILE A 196 1.68 -1.15 -14.68
CA ILE A 196 1.92 -0.03 -15.59
C ILE A 196 3.33 -0.13 -16.20
N GLU A 197 3.49 0.41 -17.39
CA GLU A 197 4.80 0.49 -18.03
C GLU A 197 5.65 1.58 -17.36
N LYS A 198 6.93 1.31 -17.11
CA LYS A 198 7.85 2.31 -16.51
C LYS A 198 7.88 3.62 -17.29
N LYS A 199 7.80 3.55 -18.62
CA LYS A 199 7.76 4.74 -19.49
C LYS A 199 6.59 5.69 -19.18
N GLU A 200 5.45 5.17 -18.67
CA GLU A 200 4.26 5.98 -18.38
C GLU A 200 4.51 6.93 -17.20
N ILE A 201 5.43 6.57 -16.29
CA ILE A 201 5.80 7.40 -15.13
C ILE A 201 7.16 8.08 -15.24
N GLU A 202 7.86 7.95 -16.38
CA GLU A 202 9.17 8.62 -16.60
C GLU A 202 9.04 10.12 -16.57
N GLN A 203 7.96 10.65 -17.14
CA GLN A 203 7.65 12.06 -17.16
C GLN A 203 6.39 12.32 -16.32
N LEU A 204 6.50 13.27 -15.42
CA LEU A 204 5.42 13.72 -14.55
C LEU A 204 5.05 15.16 -14.93
N VAL A 205 3.77 15.43 -14.99
CA VAL A 205 3.24 16.76 -15.28
C VAL A 205 2.46 17.31 -14.11
N ASP A 206 2.60 18.61 -13.89
CA ASP A 206 1.88 19.33 -12.84
C ASP A 206 0.50 19.72 -13.35
N VAL A 207 -0.55 19.33 -12.63
CA VAL A 207 -1.94 19.62 -13.00
C VAL A 207 -2.73 20.12 -11.79
N PRO A 208 -3.80 20.89 -11.99
CA PRO A 208 -4.68 21.34 -10.92
C PRO A 208 -5.40 20.16 -10.23
N PHE A 209 -5.48 20.22 -8.91
CA PHE A 209 -6.30 19.35 -8.07
C PHE A 209 -6.88 20.21 -6.94
N GLU A 210 -8.20 20.47 -6.97
CA GLU A 210 -8.84 21.43 -6.08
C GLU A 210 -8.10 22.80 -6.11
N ASN A 211 -7.58 23.23 -4.98
CA ASN A 211 -6.84 24.49 -4.83
C ASN A 211 -5.32 24.31 -4.81
N ILE A 212 -4.82 23.12 -5.14
CA ILE A 212 -3.41 22.80 -5.18
C ILE A 212 -2.99 22.27 -6.57
N THR A 213 -1.71 22.00 -6.72
CA THR A 213 -1.15 21.33 -7.90
C THR A 213 -0.59 19.98 -7.49
N VAL A 214 -0.90 18.95 -8.26
CA VAL A 214 -0.38 17.59 -8.06
C VAL A 214 0.35 17.09 -9.30
N LYS A 215 1.15 16.05 -9.13
CA LYS A 215 1.86 15.40 -10.24
C LYS A 215 1.07 14.19 -10.72
N ILE A 216 0.87 14.10 -12.04
CA ILE A 216 0.35 12.90 -12.68
C ILE A 216 1.36 12.35 -13.69
N PRO A 217 1.33 11.04 -13.97
CA PRO A 217 2.09 10.45 -15.05
C PRO A 217 1.71 11.07 -16.40
N CYS A 218 2.68 11.33 -17.27
CA CYS A 218 2.38 11.79 -18.65
C CYS A 218 1.56 10.75 -19.42
N GLY A 219 1.79 9.46 -19.12
CA GLY A 219 1.03 8.33 -19.68
C GLY A 219 -0.27 7.99 -18.94
N TYR A 220 -0.87 8.93 -18.20
CA TYR A 220 -2.07 8.68 -17.40
C TYR A 220 -3.24 8.04 -18.16
N ASP A 221 -3.36 8.33 -19.43
CA ASP A 221 -4.45 7.80 -20.29
C ASP A 221 -4.34 6.28 -20.43
N ALA A 222 -3.11 5.77 -20.65
CA ALA A 222 -2.85 4.33 -20.71
C ALA A 222 -3.04 3.64 -19.35
N ILE A 223 -2.82 4.37 -18.24
CA ILE A 223 -3.00 3.83 -16.88
C ILE A 223 -4.49 3.74 -16.51
N LEU A 224 -5.33 4.63 -17.03
CA LEU A 224 -6.75 4.73 -16.70
C LEU A 224 -7.67 3.95 -17.64
N THR A 225 -7.14 3.37 -18.74
CA THR A 225 -7.90 2.61 -19.75
C THR A 225 -7.85 1.12 -19.47
#